data_c801c6eee073e4ef86c801d57656bf93
#
_entry.id   c801c6eee073e4ef86c801d57656bf93
#
_cell.length_a   1.000
_cell.length_b   1.000
_cell.length_c   1.000
_cell.angle_alpha   90.00
_cell.angle_beta   90.00
_cell.angle_gamma   90.00
#
_symmetry.space_group_name_H-M   'P 1'
#
loop_
_entity.id
_entity.type
_entity.pdbx_description
1 polymer ?
#
loop_
_entity_poly.entity_id
_entity_poly.type
_entity_poly.pdbx_seq_one_letter_code
_entity_poly.pdbx_strand_id
1 'polypeptide(L)'
;MWKALHQLAIPERLYRLCGCWIPWLAALSALLLVIGLGWGFGFAPADYQQGESYRIMYLHVPAAMWSMGLYLAMAVAAFVGVVWQIKMADLAIAALAPVGAVCTLVALVSGAAWGKPMWGTWWIWDARLTSELVLLFLYAGVIALWHAFDDRRLAGHAAGILVLVGVVNLPIIHYSVYWWNTLHQGSTNLQQTIDPSMRLPLRICIFAFLALSVTLTLMRLRNLILQLERRRPWVVALANKGAVR
;
A
#
# COMPACT_ATOMS: atom_id res chain seq x y z
N MET A 1 -2.89 -23.92 13.60
CA MET A 1 -3.10 -22.51 13.22
C MET A 1 -2.55 -21.53 14.27
N TRP A 2 -2.95 -21.57 15.55
CA TRP A 2 -2.43 -20.71 16.63
C TRP A 2 -0.90 -20.73 16.80
N LYS A 3 -0.27 -21.90 16.76
CA LYS A 3 1.20 -22.02 16.87
C LYS A 3 1.96 -21.28 15.75
N ALA A 4 1.43 -21.26 14.54
CA ALA A 4 2.04 -20.53 13.41
C ALA A 4 1.92 -19.00 13.59
N LEU A 5 0.76 -18.50 14.07
CA LEU A 5 0.56 -17.09 14.37
C LEU A 5 1.47 -16.62 15.52
N HIS A 6 1.63 -17.42 16.57
CA HIS A 6 2.58 -17.11 17.64
C HIS A 6 4.02 -17.02 17.17
N GLN A 7 4.40 -17.75 16.12
CA GLN A 7 5.75 -17.66 15.55
C GLN A 7 6.02 -16.31 14.88
N LEU A 8 4.98 -15.68 14.28
CA LEU A 8 5.07 -14.34 13.70
C LEU A 8 5.19 -13.24 14.76
N ALA A 9 4.79 -13.52 16.00
CA ALA A 9 4.98 -12.60 17.12
C ALA A 9 6.43 -12.58 17.66
N ILE A 10 7.30 -13.51 17.21
CA ILE A 10 8.72 -13.59 17.63
C ILE A 10 9.58 -12.75 16.68
N PRO A 11 10.21 -11.64 17.16
CA PRO A 11 10.92 -10.69 16.31
C PRO A 11 12.01 -11.33 15.41
N GLU A 12 12.87 -12.18 15.97
CA GLU A 12 13.95 -12.82 15.23
C GLU A 12 13.44 -13.72 14.10
N ARG A 13 12.38 -14.49 14.35
CA ARG A 13 11.78 -15.37 13.33
C ARG A 13 11.14 -14.56 12.21
N LEU A 14 10.37 -13.52 12.58
CA LEU A 14 9.74 -12.63 11.60
C LEU A 14 10.82 -11.92 10.76
N TYR A 15 11.89 -11.44 11.37
CA TYR A 15 13.02 -10.85 10.68
C TYR A 15 13.63 -11.78 9.62
N ARG A 16 13.88 -13.04 10.01
CA ARG A 16 14.45 -14.08 9.11
C ARG A 16 13.48 -14.42 7.99
N LEU A 17 12.20 -14.59 8.30
CA LEU A 17 11.14 -14.86 7.31
C LEU A 17 11.06 -13.74 6.27
N CYS A 18 10.98 -12.48 6.71
CA CYS A 18 11.00 -11.33 5.80
C CYS A 18 12.24 -11.36 4.89
N GLY A 19 13.43 -11.65 5.45
CA GLY A 19 14.67 -11.71 4.70
C GLY A 19 14.70 -12.79 3.62
N CYS A 20 14.03 -13.90 3.85
CA CYS A 20 13.91 -15.00 2.88
C CYS A 20 13.05 -14.59 1.68
N TRP A 21 11.93 -13.89 1.92
CA TRP A 21 10.97 -13.54 0.87
C TRP A 21 11.34 -12.30 0.06
N ILE A 22 12.03 -11.31 0.66
CA ILE A 22 12.34 -10.03 0.02
C ILE A 22 13.01 -10.18 -1.36
N PRO A 23 14.09 -10.97 -1.56
CA PRO A 23 14.76 -11.05 -2.86
C PRO A 23 13.83 -11.60 -3.96
N TRP A 24 13.03 -12.60 -3.64
CA TRP A 24 12.09 -13.20 -4.59
C TRP A 24 10.96 -12.26 -4.96
N LEU A 25 10.37 -11.60 -3.98
CA LEU A 25 9.31 -10.61 -4.21
C LEU A 25 9.84 -9.37 -4.92
N ALA A 26 11.06 -8.94 -4.64
CA ALA A 26 11.70 -7.83 -5.35
C ALA A 26 11.95 -8.17 -6.83
N ALA A 27 12.51 -9.36 -7.11
CA ALA A 27 12.70 -9.82 -8.48
C ALA A 27 11.37 -9.97 -9.23
N LEU A 28 10.36 -10.57 -8.58
CA LEU A 28 9.02 -10.71 -9.14
C LEU A 28 8.39 -9.34 -9.43
N SER A 29 8.44 -8.41 -8.49
CA SER A 29 7.86 -7.07 -8.68
C SER A 29 8.54 -6.32 -9.81
N ALA A 30 9.87 -6.36 -9.89
CA ALA A 30 10.63 -5.73 -10.98
C ALA A 30 10.25 -6.32 -12.34
N LEU A 31 10.20 -7.66 -12.45
CA LEU A 31 9.79 -8.34 -13.67
C LEU A 31 8.37 -7.95 -14.09
N LEU A 32 7.40 -8.03 -13.17
CA LEU A 32 6.02 -7.71 -13.46
C LEU A 32 5.82 -6.22 -13.79
N LEU A 33 6.57 -5.30 -13.15
CA LEU A 33 6.52 -3.87 -13.49
C LEU A 33 7.03 -3.62 -14.90
N VAL A 34 8.17 -4.20 -15.27
CA VAL A 34 8.73 -4.05 -16.63
C VAL A 34 7.76 -4.60 -17.68
N ILE A 35 7.21 -5.79 -17.47
CA ILE A 35 6.26 -6.41 -18.41
C ILE A 35 4.95 -5.61 -18.43
N GLY A 36 4.34 -5.34 -17.28
CA GLY A 36 3.02 -4.72 -17.18
C GLY A 36 3.00 -3.29 -17.70
N LEU A 37 3.94 -2.45 -17.22
CA LEU A 37 4.04 -1.06 -17.67
C LEU A 37 4.56 -0.98 -19.12
N GLY A 38 5.57 -1.78 -19.48
CA GLY A 38 6.09 -1.84 -20.84
C GLY A 38 5.01 -2.25 -21.85
N TRP A 39 4.21 -3.28 -21.52
CA TRP A 39 3.08 -3.67 -22.37
C TRP A 39 1.98 -2.59 -22.37
N GLY A 40 1.56 -2.12 -21.20
CA GLY A 40 0.48 -1.15 -21.05
C GLY A 40 0.75 0.16 -21.77
N PHE A 41 1.93 0.75 -21.58
CA PHE A 41 2.30 2.03 -22.20
C PHE A 41 2.81 1.89 -23.64
N GLY A 42 3.47 0.76 -24.00
CA GLY A 42 4.12 0.61 -25.29
C GLY A 42 3.28 -0.13 -26.35
N PHE A 43 2.50 -1.14 -25.94
CA PHE A 43 1.91 -2.08 -26.90
C PHE A 43 0.39 -2.24 -26.79
N ALA A 44 -0.24 -1.91 -25.66
CA ALA A 44 -1.69 -1.97 -25.53
C ALA A 44 -2.34 -0.96 -26.51
N PRO A 45 -3.53 -1.26 -27.07
CA PRO A 45 -4.21 -0.32 -27.95
C PRO A 45 -4.64 0.94 -27.21
N ALA A 46 -4.84 2.04 -27.94
CA ALA A 46 -5.48 3.23 -27.40
C ALA A 46 -6.97 2.97 -27.15
N ASP A 47 -7.54 3.61 -26.13
CA ASP A 47 -8.98 3.54 -25.89
C ASP A 47 -9.78 4.32 -26.97
N TYR A 48 -10.93 3.82 -27.36
CA TYR A 48 -11.73 4.42 -28.43
C TYR A 48 -12.36 5.77 -28.07
N GLN A 49 -12.56 6.05 -26.76
CA GLN A 49 -13.12 7.32 -26.28
C GLN A 49 -12.02 8.26 -25.74
N GLN A 50 -11.07 7.72 -24.98
CA GLN A 50 -10.07 8.48 -24.23
C GLN A 50 -8.69 8.52 -24.90
N GLY A 51 -8.53 7.77 -26.02
CA GLY A 51 -7.27 7.72 -26.75
C GLY A 51 -6.10 7.23 -25.90
N GLU A 52 -4.93 7.84 -26.11
CA GLU A 52 -3.69 7.49 -25.39
C GLU A 52 -3.74 7.84 -23.90
N SER A 53 -4.58 8.81 -23.48
CA SER A 53 -4.72 9.20 -22.08
C SER A 53 -5.18 8.06 -21.17
N TYR A 54 -5.90 7.08 -21.74
CA TYR A 54 -6.38 5.92 -20.99
C TYR A 54 -5.27 5.01 -20.49
N ARG A 55 -4.07 5.04 -21.11
CA ARG A 55 -2.92 4.23 -20.69
C ARG A 55 -2.48 4.52 -19.26
N ILE A 56 -2.80 5.69 -18.71
CA ILE A 56 -2.50 6.04 -17.33
C ILE A 56 -3.15 5.07 -16.32
N MET A 57 -4.19 4.34 -16.74
CA MET A 57 -4.84 3.32 -15.91
C MET A 57 -3.89 2.24 -15.41
N TYR A 58 -2.85 1.90 -16.19
CA TYR A 58 -1.87 0.86 -15.81
C TYR A 58 -1.02 1.26 -14.60
N LEU A 59 -0.95 2.55 -14.29
CA LEU A 59 -0.32 3.10 -13.10
C LEU A 59 -1.36 3.47 -12.04
N HIS A 60 -2.42 4.20 -12.43
CA HIS A 60 -3.42 4.77 -11.53
C HIS A 60 -4.26 3.70 -10.83
N VAL A 61 -4.82 2.76 -11.59
CA VAL A 61 -5.73 1.74 -11.03
C VAL A 61 -5.04 0.83 -10.01
N PRO A 62 -3.84 0.27 -10.29
CA PRO A 62 -3.09 -0.48 -9.28
C PRO A 62 -2.74 0.34 -8.04
N ALA A 63 -2.32 1.61 -8.21
CA ALA A 63 -1.98 2.48 -7.09
C ALA A 63 -3.19 2.76 -6.20
N ALA A 64 -4.33 3.13 -6.78
CA ALA A 64 -5.58 3.38 -6.05
C ALA A 64 -6.14 2.12 -5.38
N MET A 65 -6.03 0.96 -6.03
CA MET A 65 -6.45 -0.32 -5.46
C MET A 65 -5.62 -0.70 -4.23
N TRP A 66 -4.29 -0.55 -4.32
CA TRP A 66 -3.40 -0.91 -3.22
C TRP A 66 -3.27 0.18 -2.16
N SER A 67 -3.62 1.45 -2.44
CA SER A 67 -3.80 2.46 -1.39
C SER A 67 -4.83 2.00 -0.36
N MET A 68 -6.00 1.56 -0.81
CA MET A 68 -7.06 1.03 0.04
C MET A 68 -6.69 -0.35 0.63
N GLY A 69 -6.10 -1.25 -0.17
CA GLY A 69 -5.71 -2.59 0.26
C GLY A 69 -4.67 -2.58 1.39
N LEU A 70 -3.68 -1.69 1.32
CA LEU A 70 -2.69 -1.51 2.37
C LEU A 70 -3.29 -0.89 3.65
N TYR A 71 -4.25 0.02 3.51
CA TYR A 71 -4.96 0.56 4.67
C TYR A 71 -5.79 -0.52 5.36
N LEU A 72 -6.47 -1.38 4.61
CA LEU A 72 -7.19 -2.52 5.17
C LEU A 72 -6.24 -3.50 5.89
N ALA A 73 -5.09 -3.82 5.28
CA ALA A 73 -4.07 -4.65 5.93
C ALA A 73 -3.55 -4.00 7.22
N MET A 74 -3.36 -2.68 7.21
CA MET A 74 -2.99 -1.91 8.39
C MET A 74 -4.09 -1.92 9.46
N ALA A 75 -5.38 -1.87 9.07
CA ALA A 75 -6.51 -1.96 9.99
C ALA A 75 -6.59 -3.35 10.67
N VAL A 76 -6.30 -4.42 9.93
CA VAL A 76 -6.19 -5.77 10.51
C VAL A 76 -5.03 -5.82 11.52
N ALA A 77 -3.87 -5.28 11.17
CA ALA A 77 -2.73 -5.21 12.09
C ALA A 77 -3.08 -4.35 13.33
N ALA A 78 -3.76 -3.22 13.15
CA ALA A 78 -4.20 -2.34 14.24
C ALA A 78 -5.17 -3.05 15.19
N PHE A 79 -6.14 -3.79 14.65
CA PHE A 79 -7.05 -4.60 15.45
C PHE A 79 -6.30 -5.63 16.30
N VAL A 80 -5.36 -6.35 15.68
CA VAL A 80 -4.50 -7.32 16.38
C VAL A 80 -3.63 -6.64 17.43
N GLY A 81 -3.02 -5.51 17.12
CA GLY A 81 -2.17 -4.75 18.04
C GLY A 81 -2.94 -4.20 19.25
N VAL A 82 -4.11 -3.59 19.02
CA VAL A 82 -4.92 -2.98 20.08
C VAL A 82 -5.56 -4.05 20.98
N VAL A 83 -6.12 -5.13 20.39
CA VAL A 83 -6.85 -6.16 21.17
C VAL A 83 -5.90 -7.10 21.90
N TRP A 84 -4.88 -7.63 21.23
CA TRP A 84 -3.95 -8.61 21.83
C TRP A 84 -2.58 -8.02 22.23
N GLN A 85 -2.37 -6.73 22.04
CA GLN A 85 -1.15 -6.01 22.43
C GLN A 85 0.14 -6.63 21.85
N ILE A 86 0.05 -7.10 20.59
CA ILE A 86 1.15 -7.76 19.89
C ILE A 86 2.07 -6.70 19.26
N LYS A 87 3.29 -6.53 19.79
CA LYS A 87 4.29 -5.54 19.32
C LYS A 87 4.58 -5.64 17.82
N MET A 88 4.59 -6.83 17.25
CA MET A 88 4.86 -7.03 15.81
C MET A 88 3.72 -6.48 14.95
N ALA A 89 2.50 -6.46 15.45
CA ALA A 89 1.36 -5.83 14.79
C ALA A 89 1.52 -4.29 14.75
N ASP A 90 1.97 -3.68 15.84
CA ASP A 90 2.27 -2.24 15.88
C ASP A 90 3.40 -1.87 14.89
N LEU A 91 4.45 -2.70 14.80
CA LEU A 91 5.50 -2.50 13.79
C LEU A 91 4.99 -2.69 12.35
N ALA A 92 4.02 -3.59 12.14
CA ALA A 92 3.39 -3.76 10.83
C ALA A 92 2.62 -2.50 10.41
N ILE A 93 1.89 -1.84 11.32
CA ILE A 93 1.23 -0.54 11.08
C ILE A 93 2.28 0.48 10.60
N ALA A 94 3.37 0.64 11.35
CA ALA A 94 4.43 1.59 11.03
C ALA A 94 5.19 1.25 9.72
N ALA A 95 5.23 -0.03 9.34
CA ALA A 95 5.83 -0.46 8.09
C ALA A 95 4.92 -0.20 6.88
N LEU A 96 3.62 -0.47 7.02
CA LEU A 96 2.60 -0.31 5.98
C LEU A 96 2.30 1.16 5.66
N ALA A 97 2.23 2.02 6.68
CA ALA A 97 1.74 3.39 6.52
C ALA A 97 2.47 4.20 5.44
N PRO A 98 3.80 4.30 5.36
CA PRO A 98 4.45 5.08 4.31
C PRO A 98 4.35 4.42 2.92
N VAL A 99 4.23 3.10 2.82
CA VAL A 99 4.01 2.43 1.54
C VAL A 99 2.61 2.74 1.01
N GLY A 100 1.59 2.69 1.88
CA GLY A 100 0.23 3.09 1.54
C GLY A 100 0.12 4.57 1.18
N ALA A 101 0.80 5.45 1.92
CA ALA A 101 0.85 6.88 1.60
C ALA A 101 1.42 7.15 0.19
N VAL A 102 2.48 6.44 -0.20
CA VAL A 102 3.05 6.56 -1.55
C VAL A 102 2.07 6.06 -2.61
N CYS A 103 1.41 4.92 -2.40
CA CYS A 103 0.38 4.42 -3.32
C CYS A 103 -0.77 5.45 -3.49
N THR A 104 -1.24 6.03 -2.38
CA THR A 104 -2.29 7.06 -2.39
C THR A 104 -1.83 8.33 -3.12
N LEU A 105 -0.58 8.77 -2.90
CA LEU A 105 -0.02 9.93 -3.60
C LEU A 105 0.09 9.66 -5.11
N VAL A 106 0.57 8.47 -5.51
CA VAL A 106 0.64 8.07 -6.92
C VAL A 106 -0.76 8.04 -7.54
N ALA A 107 -1.77 7.52 -6.82
CA ALA A 107 -3.15 7.52 -7.29
C ALA A 107 -3.67 8.95 -7.48
N LEU A 108 -3.47 9.85 -6.52
CA LEU A 108 -3.91 11.24 -6.62
C LEU A 108 -3.22 11.99 -7.77
N VAL A 109 -1.91 11.89 -7.89
CA VAL A 109 -1.13 12.59 -8.95
C VAL A 109 -1.49 12.03 -10.33
N SER A 110 -1.50 10.72 -10.50
CA SER A 110 -1.86 10.10 -11.78
C SER A 110 -3.33 10.34 -12.14
N GLY A 111 -4.23 10.36 -11.14
CA GLY A 111 -5.63 10.69 -11.33
C GLY A 111 -5.83 12.14 -11.79
N ALA A 112 -5.11 13.10 -11.19
CA ALA A 112 -5.12 14.49 -11.62
C ALA A 112 -4.58 14.65 -13.05
N ALA A 113 -3.48 13.95 -13.41
CA ALA A 113 -2.92 13.94 -14.75
C ALA A 113 -3.88 13.35 -15.78
N TRP A 114 -4.64 12.31 -15.38
CA TRP A 114 -5.68 11.71 -16.23
C TRP A 114 -6.93 12.61 -16.33
N GLY A 115 -7.33 13.27 -15.24
CA GLY A 115 -8.47 14.17 -15.20
C GLY A 115 -8.31 15.38 -16.13
N LYS A 116 -7.09 15.90 -16.30
CA LYS A 116 -6.85 17.10 -17.12
C LYS A 116 -7.33 16.96 -18.57
N PRO A 117 -6.97 15.93 -19.34
CA PRO A 117 -7.51 15.74 -20.70
C PRO A 117 -8.98 15.33 -20.71
N MET A 118 -9.50 14.67 -19.66
CA MET A 118 -10.86 14.14 -19.64
C MET A 118 -11.90 15.15 -19.17
N TRP A 119 -11.55 16.02 -18.20
CA TRP A 119 -12.47 16.94 -17.54
C TRP A 119 -12.06 18.40 -17.73
N GLY A 120 -10.95 18.69 -18.39
CA GLY A 120 -10.43 20.05 -18.59
C GLY A 120 -9.76 20.66 -17.36
N THR A 121 -9.75 19.97 -16.21
CA THR A 121 -9.18 20.44 -14.95
C THR A 121 -8.32 19.34 -14.30
N TRP A 122 -7.36 19.76 -13.46
CA TRP A 122 -6.51 18.85 -12.68
C TRP A 122 -7.21 18.29 -11.45
N TRP A 123 -8.21 19.00 -10.94
CA TRP A 123 -8.88 18.66 -9.68
C TRP A 123 -10.35 19.13 -9.67
N ILE A 124 -11.18 18.31 -9.10
CA ILE A 124 -12.55 18.62 -8.72
C ILE A 124 -12.79 18.13 -7.28
N TRP A 125 -13.56 18.90 -6.53
CA TRP A 125 -13.94 18.55 -5.17
C TRP A 125 -15.17 17.63 -5.17
N ASP A 126 -14.99 16.43 -5.67
CA ASP A 126 -16.02 15.39 -5.57
C ASP A 126 -15.74 14.41 -4.42
N ALA A 127 -16.70 13.54 -4.13
CA ALA A 127 -16.60 12.62 -3.02
C ALA A 127 -15.45 11.59 -3.22
N ARG A 128 -15.16 11.18 -4.45
CA ARG A 128 -14.11 10.19 -4.76
C ARG A 128 -12.72 10.74 -4.52
N LEU A 129 -12.42 11.90 -5.13
CA LEU A 129 -11.10 12.51 -5.03
C LEU A 129 -10.85 13.02 -3.60
N THR A 130 -11.89 13.63 -2.98
CA THR A 130 -11.79 14.13 -1.61
C THR A 130 -11.55 13.01 -0.59
N SER A 131 -12.27 11.89 -0.69
CA SER A 131 -12.06 10.76 0.23
C SER A 131 -10.72 10.06 0.02
N GLU A 132 -10.18 10.01 -1.21
CA GLU A 132 -8.82 9.53 -1.46
C GLU A 132 -7.77 10.49 -0.88
N LEU A 133 -7.99 11.81 -0.94
CA LEU A 133 -7.12 12.78 -0.28
C LEU A 133 -7.19 12.65 1.26
N VAL A 134 -8.38 12.40 1.84
CA VAL A 134 -8.53 12.08 3.27
C VAL A 134 -7.73 10.82 3.62
N LEU A 135 -7.71 9.81 2.76
CA LEU A 135 -6.88 8.60 2.97
C LEU A 135 -5.39 8.95 3.07
N LEU A 136 -4.88 9.86 2.23
CA LEU A 136 -3.50 10.34 2.33
C LEU A 136 -3.23 11.00 3.69
N PHE A 137 -4.13 11.85 4.16
CA PHE A 137 -4.00 12.50 5.48
C PHE A 137 -4.10 11.49 6.63
N LEU A 138 -4.93 10.45 6.51
CA LEU A 138 -4.96 9.37 7.50
C LEU A 138 -3.61 8.62 7.57
N TYR A 139 -3.01 8.30 6.44
CA TYR A 139 -1.66 7.73 6.40
C TYR A 139 -0.61 8.67 7.01
N ALA A 140 -0.65 9.95 6.67
CA ALA A 140 0.24 10.95 7.25
C ALA A 140 0.06 11.08 8.76
N GLY A 141 -1.17 11.06 9.25
CA GLY A 141 -1.50 11.06 10.67
C GLY A 141 -0.96 9.84 11.41
N VAL A 142 -1.06 8.64 10.82
CA VAL A 142 -0.48 7.41 11.38
C VAL A 142 1.05 7.52 11.49
N ILE A 143 1.70 8.03 10.43
CA ILE A 143 3.16 8.26 10.43
C ILE A 143 3.55 9.28 11.50
N ALA A 144 2.81 10.39 11.60
CA ALA A 144 3.06 11.43 12.59
C ALA A 144 2.91 10.90 14.02
N LEU A 145 1.82 10.17 14.32
CA LEU A 145 1.60 9.57 15.64
C LEU A 145 2.69 8.56 16.03
N TRP A 146 3.16 7.75 15.06
CA TRP A 146 4.27 6.82 15.29
C TRP A 146 5.55 7.52 15.72
N HIS A 147 5.80 8.74 15.26
CA HIS A 147 6.97 9.53 15.56
C HIS A 147 6.77 10.53 16.73
N ALA A 148 5.53 10.79 17.13
CA ALA A 148 5.20 11.77 18.17
C ALA A 148 5.52 11.28 19.59
N PHE A 149 5.65 9.96 19.81
CA PHE A 149 5.86 9.37 21.13
C PHE A 149 7.20 8.63 21.19
N ASP A 150 7.95 8.82 22.29
CA ASP A 150 9.17 8.05 22.57
C ASP A 150 8.84 6.59 22.95
N ASP A 151 7.75 6.39 23.69
CA ASP A 151 7.23 5.06 23.99
C ASP A 151 6.57 4.42 22.77
N ARG A 152 7.22 3.39 22.24
CA ARG A 152 6.75 2.66 21.05
C ARG A 152 5.42 1.95 21.24
N ARG A 153 5.08 1.57 22.47
CA ARG A 153 3.78 0.95 22.76
C ARG A 153 2.67 1.99 22.70
N LEU A 154 2.89 3.16 23.28
CA LEU A 154 1.93 4.26 23.20
C LEU A 154 1.77 4.75 21.76
N ALA A 155 2.89 4.91 21.04
CA ALA A 155 2.88 5.26 19.60
C ALA A 155 2.05 4.27 18.77
N GLY A 156 2.30 2.95 18.93
CA GLY A 156 1.58 1.90 18.22
C GLY A 156 0.09 1.88 18.56
N HIS A 157 -0.26 2.07 19.82
CA HIS A 157 -1.66 2.11 20.27
C HIS A 157 -2.41 3.33 19.70
N ALA A 158 -1.82 4.53 19.78
CA ALA A 158 -2.40 5.76 19.25
C ALA A 158 -2.57 5.68 17.73
N ALA A 159 -1.54 5.22 17.01
CA ALA A 159 -1.59 4.98 15.57
C ALA A 159 -2.66 3.94 15.21
N GLY A 160 -2.74 2.84 15.97
CA GLY A 160 -3.73 1.78 15.77
C GLY A 160 -5.18 2.27 15.93
N ILE A 161 -5.45 3.12 16.92
CA ILE A 161 -6.79 3.74 17.10
C ILE A 161 -7.12 4.60 15.89
N LEU A 162 -6.21 5.47 15.43
CA LEU A 162 -6.45 6.30 14.24
C LEU A 162 -6.75 5.44 13.00
N VAL A 163 -6.01 4.34 12.82
CA VAL A 163 -6.25 3.40 11.71
C VAL A 163 -7.64 2.79 11.79
N LEU A 164 -8.07 2.32 12.97
CA LEU A 164 -9.38 1.69 13.15
C LEU A 164 -10.53 2.68 12.95
N VAL A 165 -10.37 3.93 13.36
CA VAL A 165 -11.35 4.99 13.08
C VAL A 165 -11.37 5.31 11.58
N GLY A 166 -10.20 5.46 10.97
CA GLY A 166 -10.06 5.84 9.56
C GLY A 166 -10.51 4.77 8.57
N VAL A 167 -10.64 3.50 8.97
CA VAL A 167 -11.08 2.42 8.06
C VAL A 167 -12.46 2.66 7.46
N VAL A 168 -13.31 3.44 8.12
CA VAL A 168 -14.64 3.86 7.62
C VAL A 168 -14.53 4.64 6.31
N ASN A 169 -13.39 5.29 6.05
CA ASN A 169 -13.16 6.02 4.80
C ASN A 169 -13.07 5.08 3.56
N LEU A 170 -12.68 3.81 3.72
CA LEU A 170 -12.54 2.88 2.59
C LEU A 170 -13.86 2.59 1.87
N PRO A 171 -14.97 2.23 2.55
CA PRO A 171 -16.26 2.12 1.87
C PRO A 171 -16.73 3.46 1.27
N ILE A 172 -16.42 4.60 1.87
CA ILE A 172 -16.76 5.91 1.30
C ILE A 172 -16.02 6.09 -0.04
N ILE A 173 -14.72 5.82 -0.11
CA ILE A 173 -13.97 5.85 -1.38
C ILE A 173 -14.61 4.89 -2.39
N HIS A 174 -14.86 3.64 -2.01
CA HIS A 174 -15.33 2.61 -2.94
C HIS A 174 -16.72 2.92 -3.51
N TYR A 175 -17.65 3.32 -2.65
CA TYR A 175 -19.05 3.55 -3.03
C TYR A 175 -19.37 4.99 -3.42
N SER A 176 -18.42 5.92 -3.31
CA SER A 176 -18.62 7.33 -3.64
C SER A 176 -19.22 7.56 -5.03
N VAL A 177 -18.80 6.78 -6.01
CA VAL A 177 -19.28 6.84 -7.41
C VAL A 177 -20.74 6.37 -7.57
N TYR A 178 -21.30 5.68 -6.60
CA TYR A 178 -22.69 5.23 -6.58
C TYR A 178 -23.59 6.11 -5.71
N TRP A 179 -23.01 6.74 -4.66
CA TRP A 179 -23.78 7.52 -3.69
C TRP A 179 -23.85 8.99 -4.03
N TRP A 180 -22.89 9.50 -4.79
CA TRP A 180 -22.82 10.92 -5.16
C TRP A 180 -22.57 11.11 -6.65
N ASN A 181 -22.98 12.27 -7.16
CA ASN A 181 -22.63 12.70 -8.50
C ASN A 181 -21.12 13.00 -8.56
N THR A 182 -20.44 12.40 -9.52
CA THR A 182 -18.99 12.56 -9.72
C THR A 182 -18.67 12.53 -11.20
N LEU A 183 -17.63 13.23 -11.62
CA LEU A 183 -17.07 13.10 -12.96
C LEU A 183 -16.18 11.85 -13.09
N HIS A 184 -15.80 11.26 -11.95
CA HIS A 184 -15.00 10.04 -11.96
C HIS A 184 -15.81 8.89 -12.55
N GLN A 185 -15.20 8.15 -13.47
CA GLN A 185 -15.84 6.94 -14.02
C GLN A 185 -16.12 5.91 -12.91
N GLY A 186 -17.07 5.02 -13.13
CA GLY A 186 -17.45 3.97 -12.21
C GLY A 186 -16.28 3.08 -11.78
N SER A 187 -16.48 2.29 -10.75
CA SER A 187 -15.45 1.36 -10.26
C SER A 187 -14.98 0.42 -11.37
N THR A 188 -13.67 0.27 -11.50
CA THR A 188 -13.05 -0.61 -12.51
C THR A 188 -13.48 -2.06 -12.31
N ASN A 189 -14.17 -2.62 -13.28
CA ASN A 189 -14.49 -4.04 -13.37
C ASN A 189 -13.74 -4.62 -14.57
N LEU A 190 -12.75 -5.48 -14.29
CA LEU A 190 -11.88 -6.05 -15.31
C LEU A 190 -12.64 -6.78 -16.44
N GLN A 191 -13.82 -7.31 -16.18
CA GLN A 191 -14.60 -8.06 -17.17
C GLN A 191 -15.62 -7.20 -17.92
N GLN A 192 -16.13 -6.15 -17.30
CA GLN A 192 -17.24 -5.36 -17.83
C GLN A 192 -16.82 -3.99 -18.37
N THR A 193 -15.86 -3.33 -17.71
CA THR A 193 -15.50 -1.94 -18.03
C THR A 193 -14.17 -1.80 -18.78
N ILE A 194 -13.39 -2.89 -18.93
CA ILE A 194 -12.07 -2.86 -19.58
C ILE A 194 -12.11 -3.72 -20.83
N ASP A 195 -11.61 -3.17 -21.94
CA ASP A 195 -11.48 -3.93 -23.19
C ASP A 195 -10.63 -5.20 -22.98
N PRO A 196 -11.01 -6.35 -23.59
CA PRO A 196 -10.27 -7.61 -23.44
C PRO A 196 -8.77 -7.51 -23.70
N SER A 197 -8.35 -6.72 -24.68
CA SER A 197 -6.94 -6.53 -25.06
C SER A 197 -6.12 -5.79 -23.99
N MET A 198 -6.77 -4.99 -23.14
CA MET A 198 -6.15 -4.18 -22.07
C MET A 198 -6.15 -4.90 -20.72
N ARG A 199 -6.92 -5.97 -20.56
CA ARG A 199 -7.12 -6.66 -19.26
C ARG A 199 -5.85 -7.31 -18.72
N LEU A 200 -5.11 -7.99 -19.60
CA LEU A 200 -3.93 -8.75 -19.18
C LEU A 200 -2.81 -7.83 -18.67
N PRO A 201 -2.38 -6.78 -19.39
CA PRO A 201 -1.38 -5.86 -18.87
C PRO A 201 -1.83 -5.16 -17.57
N LEU A 202 -3.12 -4.82 -17.44
CA LEU A 202 -3.65 -4.24 -16.20
C LEU A 202 -3.57 -5.22 -15.02
N ARG A 203 -3.92 -6.49 -15.21
CA ARG A 203 -3.76 -7.53 -14.18
C ARG A 203 -2.29 -7.68 -13.75
N ILE A 204 -1.37 -7.70 -14.73
CA ILE A 204 0.06 -7.76 -14.44
C ILE A 204 0.49 -6.56 -13.58
N CYS A 205 0.06 -5.35 -13.92
CA CYS A 205 0.35 -4.15 -13.13
C CYS A 205 -0.24 -4.25 -11.71
N ILE A 206 -1.46 -4.75 -11.53
CA ILE A 206 -2.08 -4.95 -10.21
C ILE A 206 -1.22 -5.87 -9.33
N PHE A 207 -0.79 -7.01 -9.86
CA PHE A 207 0.08 -7.95 -9.13
C PHE A 207 1.51 -7.41 -8.94
N ALA A 208 2.02 -6.62 -9.88
CA ALA A 208 3.29 -5.94 -9.78
C ALA A 208 3.32 -4.96 -8.58
N PHE A 209 2.28 -4.14 -8.46
CA PHE A 209 2.12 -3.20 -7.35
C PHE A 209 1.91 -3.93 -6.01
N LEU A 210 1.20 -5.06 -5.99
CA LEU A 210 1.11 -5.90 -4.80
C LEU A 210 2.49 -6.39 -4.37
N ALA A 211 3.23 -7.03 -5.28
CA ALA A 211 4.55 -7.58 -4.99
C ALA A 211 5.52 -6.49 -4.53
N LEU A 212 5.50 -5.31 -5.16
CA LEU A 212 6.27 -4.14 -4.77
C LEU A 212 5.90 -3.67 -3.36
N SER A 213 4.61 -3.49 -3.09
CA SER A 213 4.12 -3.01 -1.80
C SER A 213 4.48 -3.97 -0.66
N VAL A 214 4.33 -5.28 -0.89
CA VAL A 214 4.74 -6.31 0.08
C VAL A 214 6.26 -6.27 0.29
N THR A 215 7.05 -6.19 -0.78
CA THR A 215 8.52 -6.10 -0.70
C THR A 215 8.94 -4.91 0.17
N LEU A 216 8.45 -3.72 -0.13
CA LEU A 216 8.78 -2.49 0.60
C LEU A 216 8.34 -2.56 2.07
N THR A 217 7.15 -3.11 2.33
CA THR A 217 6.64 -3.32 3.68
C THR A 217 7.54 -4.28 4.48
N LEU A 218 7.94 -5.41 3.89
CA LEU A 218 8.83 -6.38 4.55
C LEU A 218 10.22 -5.79 4.81
N MET A 219 10.77 -5.01 3.88
CA MET A 219 12.04 -4.30 4.07
C MET A 219 11.96 -3.32 5.24
N ARG A 220 10.89 -2.51 5.30
CA ARG A 220 10.67 -1.57 6.41
C ARG A 220 10.47 -2.31 7.73
N LEU A 221 9.66 -3.36 7.75
CA LEU A 221 9.40 -4.17 8.94
C LEU A 221 10.70 -4.75 9.50
N ARG A 222 11.58 -5.29 8.66
CA ARG A 222 12.91 -5.76 9.08
C ARG A 222 13.73 -4.66 9.75
N ASN A 223 13.76 -3.46 9.15
CA ASN A 223 14.50 -2.33 9.73
C ASN A 223 13.92 -1.91 11.10
N LEU A 224 12.60 -1.85 11.23
CA LEU A 224 11.93 -1.53 12.48
C LEU A 224 12.20 -2.59 13.57
N ILE A 225 12.21 -3.87 13.21
CA ILE A 225 12.57 -4.97 14.14
C ILE A 225 14.01 -4.80 14.64
N LEU A 226 14.98 -4.51 13.76
CA LEU A 226 16.36 -4.27 14.15
C LEU A 226 16.49 -3.07 15.10
N GLN A 227 15.78 -1.98 14.82
CA GLN A 227 15.78 -0.80 15.69
C GLN A 227 15.19 -1.10 17.08
N LEU A 228 14.09 -1.85 17.14
CA LEU A 228 13.44 -2.25 18.39
C LEU A 228 14.32 -3.19 19.21
N GLU A 229 14.93 -4.17 18.57
CA GLU A 229 15.69 -5.25 19.18
C GLU A 229 17.21 -4.99 19.22
N ARG A 230 17.67 -3.74 18.98
CA ARG A 230 19.09 -3.38 18.78
C ARG A 230 20.03 -3.87 19.86
N ARG A 231 19.54 -4.06 21.11
CA ARG A 231 20.32 -4.52 22.27
C ARG A 231 20.24 -6.03 22.49
N ARG A 232 19.49 -6.77 21.70
CA ARG A 232 19.32 -8.22 21.83
C ARG A 232 20.53 -8.96 21.30
N PRO A 233 20.96 -10.06 21.92
CA PRO A 233 22.17 -10.80 21.51
C PRO A 233 22.18 -11.22 20.04
N TRP A 234 21.02 -11.61 19.49
CA TRP A 234 20.94 -12.03 18.09
C TRP A 234 21.18 -10.86 17.10
N VAL A 235 20.77 -9.63 17.43
CA VAL A 235 21.04 -8.43 16.61
C VAL A 235 22.51 -8.05 16.70
N VAL A 236 23.08 -8.04 17.91
CA VAL A 236 24.52 -7.78 18.12
C VAL A 236 25.38 -8.79 17.34
N ALA A 237 25.00 -10.08 17.37
CA ALA A 237 25.70 -11.12 16.61
C ALA A 237 25.63 -10.91 15.09
N LEU A 238 24.48 -10.40 14.57
CA LEU A 238 24.35 -10.03 13.15
C LEU A 238 25.27 -8.86 12.77
N ALA A 239 25.36 -7.82 13.63
CA ALA A 239 26.21 -6.67 13.38
C ALA A 239 27.70 -7.07 13.34
N ASN A 240 28.14 -7.91 14.28
CA ASN A 240 29.51 -8.41 14.32
C ASN A 240 29.88 -9.25 13.09
N LYS A 241 28.95 -10.07 12.57
CA LYS A 241 29.18 -10.83 11.32
C LYS A 241 29.26 -9.93 10.08
N GLY A 242 28.57 -8.79 10.06
CA GLY A 242 28.63 -7.80 8.98
C GLY A 242 29.89 -6.95 9.00
N ALA A 243 30.51 -6.74 10.17
CA ALA A 243 31.74 -5.97 10.33
C ALA A 243 33.01 -6.75 9.93
N VAL A 244 32.92 -8.08 9.75
CA VAL A 244 34.04 -8.97 9.38
C VAL A 244 34.07 -9.24 7.84
N ARG A 245 33.15 -8.67 7.07
CA ARG A 245 33.14 -8.72 5.60
C ARG A 245 33.46 -7.37 4.98
#